data_cf5b7c5b8e7ab15e1a53536aa5e8546d
#
_entry.id   cf5b7c5b8e7ab15e1a53536aa5e8546d
#
_cell.length_a   1.000
_cell.length_b   1.000
_cell.length_c   1.000
_cell.angle_alpha   90.00
_cell.angle_beta   90.00
_cell.angle_gamma   90.00
#
_symmetry.space_group_name_H-M   'P 1'
#
loop_
_entity.id
_entity.type
_entity.pdbx_description
1 polymer ?
#
loop_
_entity_poly.entity_id
_entity_poly.type
_entity_poly.pdbx_seq_one_letter_code
_entity_poly.pdbx_strand_id
1 'polypeptide(L)'
;FAESPYAFTEADLLRGKALYQSFCAICHGARGEGDGRAIPLGVPKPRSYHDPAVRDQPEGYFYFAATNGFGRMLPYKSRIPERERWLIAHYIKRCLLSEACPEEVVHAEVH
;
A
#
# COMPACT_ATOMS: atom_id res chain seq x y z
N PHE A 1 15.34 4.70 4.75
CA PHE A 1 15.65 3.28 4.58
C PHE A 1 14.97 2.74 3.33
N ALA A 2 15.66 1.88 2.57
CA ALA A 2 15.08 1.25 1.39
C ALA A 2 14.12 0.12 1.79
N GLU A 3 14.39 -0.57 2.90
CA GLU A 3 13.60 -1.69 3.39
C GLU A 3 13.11 -1.42 4.81
N SER A 4 12.02 -2.11 5.18
CA SER A 4 11.45 -2.00 6.52
C SER A 4 12.46 -2.38 7.60
N PRO A 5 12.52 -1.63 8.70
CA PRO A 5 13.29 -2.04 9.87
C PRO A 5 12.60 -3.15 10.67
N TYR A 6 11.40 -3.56 10.27
CA TYR A 6 10.60 -4.58 10.97
C TYR A 6 10.59 -5.88 10.18
N ALA A 7 10.60 -7.01 10.89
CA ALA A 7 10.34 -8.32 10.32
C ALA A 7 8.85 -8.63 10.54
N PHE A 8 8.07 -8.64 9.47
CA PHE A 8 6.63 -8.85 9.55
C PHE A 8 6.26 -10.32 9.38
N THR A 9 5.27 -10.75 10.16
CA THR A 9 4.69 -12.09 10.09
C THR A 9 3.54 -12.13 9.10
N GLU A 10 3.02 -13.34 8.83
CA GLU A 10 1.82 -13.51 8.02
C GLU A 10 0.60 -12.82 8.65
N ALA A 11 0.45 -12.90 9.97
CA ALA A 11 -0.62 -12.21 10.68
C ALA A 11 -0.49 -10.68 10.51
N ASP A 12 0.74 -10.16 10.49
CA ASP A 12 0.98 -8.76 10.20
C ASP A 12 0.52 -8.39 8.79
N LEU A 13 0.73 -9.28 7.81
CA LEU A 13 0.29 -9.03 6.44
C LEU A 13 -1.23 -8.93 6.32
N LEU A 14 -1.97 -9.71 7.11
CA LEU A 14 -3.43 -9.56 7.17
C LEU A 14 -3.82 -8.17 7.67
N ARG A 15 -3.12 -7.69 8.70
CA ARG A 15 -3.32 -6.33 9.20
C ARG A 15 -2.96 -5.29 8.14
N GLY A 16 -1.87 -5.50 7.42
CA GLY A 16 -1.43 -4.63 6.33
C GLY A 16 -2.46 -4.54 5.22
N LYS A 17 -3.08 -5.66 4.87
CA LYS A 17 -4.16 -5.70 3.89
C LYS A 17 -5.34 -4.86 4.35
N ALA A 18 -5.76 -5.00 5.62
CA ALA A 18 -6.86 -4.23 6.17
C ALA A 18 -6.56 -2.72 6.15
N LEU A 19 -5.35 -2.34 6.54
CA LEU A 19 -4.93 -0.94 6.52
C LEU A 19 -4.91 -0.38 5.09
N TYR A 20 -4.35 -1.15 4.15
CA TYR A 20 -4.32 -0.74 2.75
C TYR A 20 -5.74 -0.51 2.22
N GLN A 21 -6.64 -1.44 2.48
CA GLN A 21 -8.01 -1.32 2.01
C GLN A 21 -8.76 -0.15 2.65
N SER A 22 -8.45 0.16 3.91
CA SER A 22 -9.10 1.25 4.62
C SER A 22 -8.62 2.63 4.19
N PHE A 23 -7.33 2.79 3.88
CA PHE A 23 -6.74 4.10 3.64
C PHE A 23 -6.28 4.35 2.21
N CYS A 24 -5.95 3.33 1.47
CA CYS A 24 -5.25 3.47 0.19
C CYS A 24 -6.07 3.02 -1.01
N ALA A 25 -6.83 1.94 -0.86
CA ALA A 25 -7.53 1.33 -2.00
C ALA A 25 -8.61 2.23 -2.60
N ILE A 26 -9.13 3.18 -1.85
CA ILE A 26 -10.16 4.10 -2.35
C ILE A 26 -9.68 4.88 -3.58
N CYS A 27 -8.39 5.18 -3.65
CA CYS A 27 -7.78 5.84 -4.81
C CYS A 27 -6.94 4.89 -5.64
N HIS A 28 -6.14 4.05 -4.98
CA HIS A 28 -5.16 3.19 -5.65
C HIS A 28 -5.76 1.88 -6.19
N GLY A 29 -6.96 1.50 -5.74
CA GLY A 29 -7.60 0.25 -6.13
C GLY A 29 -7.11 -0.93 -5.31
N ALA A 30 -7.89 -2.03 -5.34
CA ALA A 30 -7.59 -3.23 -4.55
C ALA A 30 -6.24 -3.86 -4.91
N ARG A 31 -5.80 -3.69 -6.16
CA ARG A 31 -4.53 -4.25 -6.66
C ARG A 31 -3.46 -3.19 -6.89
N GLY A 32 -3.74 -1.92 -6.58
CA GLY A 32 -2.79 -0.85 -6.81
C GLY A 32 -2.70 -0.38 -8.25
N GLU A 33 -3.76 -0.60 -9.05
CA GLU A 33 -3.81 -0.23 -10.47
C GLU A 33 -4.21 1.23 -10.71
N GLY A 34 -4.49 1.97 -9.66
CA GLY A 34 -4.91 3.36 -9.75
C GLY A 34 -6.39 3.52 -10.12
N ASP A 35 -7.17 2.48 -9.94
CA ASP A 35 -8.59 2.40 -10.34
C ASP A 35 -9.53 2.35 -9.13
N GLY A 36 -9.18 3.04 -8.06
CA GLY A 36 -10.02 3.08 -6.85
C GLY A 36 -11.40 3.69 -7.13
N ARG A 37 -12.35 3.36 -6.27
CA ARG A 37 -13.74 3.79 -6.47
C ARG A 37 -13.97 5.30 -6.36
N ALA A 38 -13.01 6.05 -5.84
CA ALA A 38 -13.10 7.50 -5.78
C ALA A 38 -12.76 8.17 -7.13
N ILE A 39 -12.09 7.45 -8.04
CA ILE A 39 -11.66 8.02 -9.32
C ILE A 39 -12.86 8.50 -10.16
N PRO A 40 -13.93 7.70 -10.35
CA PRO A 40 -15.10 8.19 -11.10
C PRO A 40 -15.80 9.38 -10.43
N LEU A 41 -15.51 9.64 -9.15
CA LEU A 41 -16.12 10.74 -8.39
C LEU A 41 -15.31 12.04 -8.48
N GLY A 42 -14.27 12.08 -9.30
CA GLY A 42 -13.49 13.28 -9.55
C GLY A 42 -12.14 13.36 -8.86
N VAL A 43 -11.76 12.34 -8.12
CA VAL A 43 -10.43 12.29 -7.50
C VAL A 43 -9.38 12.04 -8.59
N PRO A 44 -8.25 12.76 -8.59
CA PRO A 44 -7.21 12.54 -9.59
C PRO A 44 -6.68 11.10 -9.55
N LYS A 45 -6.58 10.47 -10.72
CA LYS A 45 -6.12 9.09 -10.84
C LYS A 45 -4.62 9.01 -10.50
N PRO A 46 -4.23 8.21 -9.50
CA PRO A 46 -2.82 7.98 -9.21
C PRO A 46 -2.20 7.05 -10.26
N ARG A 47 -0.88 7.08 -10.36
CA ARG A 47 -0.16 6.14 -11.22
C ARG A 47 -0.32 4.73 -10.67
N SER A 48 -0.47 3.75 -11.56
CA SER A 48 -0.49 2.34 -11.16
C SER A 48 0.83 1.95 -10.50
N TYR A 49 0.75 1.19 -9.40
CA TYR A 49 1.95 0.60 -8.78
C TYR A 49 2.64 -0.39 -9.73
N HIS A 50 1.91 -0.94 -10.70
CA HIS A 50 2.44 -1.90 -11.68
C HIS A 50 3.25 -1.24 -12.80
N ASP A 51 3.18 0.09 -12.92
CA ASP A 51 4.08 0.82 -13.80
C ASP A 51 5.52 0.53 -13.35
N PRO A 52 6.42 0.08 -14.26
CA PRO A 52 7.79 -0.28 -13.88
C PRO A 52 8.55 0.80 -13.10
N ALA A 53 8.29 2.07 -13.40
CA ALA A 53 8.93 3.17 -12.69
C ALA A 53 8.53 3.24 -11.21
N VAL A 54 7.37 2.68 -10.86
CA VAL A 54 6.89 2.61 -9.47
C VAL A 54 7.16 1.23 -8.89
N ARG A 55 6.79 0.17 -9.62
CA ARG A 55 6.93 -1.22 -9.17
C ARG A 55 8.35 -1.55 -8.71
N ASP A 56 9.35 -1.03 -9.43
CA ASP A 56 10.75 -1.37 -9.17
C ASP A 56 11.35 -0.55 -8.02
N GLN A 57 10.60 0.37 -7.44
CA GLN A 57 11.05 1.11 -6.28
C GLN A 57 11.10 0.22 -5.04
N PRO A 58 12.01 0.49 -4.10
CA PRO A 58 12.09 -0.27 -2.86
C PRO A 58 10.90 0.03 -1.95
N GLU A 59 10.72 -0.82 -0.95
CA GLU A 59 9.65 -0.71 0.03
C GLU A 59 9.57 0.68 0.67
N GLY A 60 10.73 1.29 0.98
CA GLY A 60 10.80 2.62 1.55
C GLY A 60 10.18 3.72 0.71
N TYR A 61 10.12 3.53 -0.61
CA TYR A 61 9.46 4.47 -1.50
C TYR A 61 7.98 4.62 -1.12
N PHE A 62 7.31 3.50 -0.91
CA PHE A 62 5.89 3.48 -0.53
C PHE A 62 5.69 3.99 0.89
N TYR A 63 6.62 3.67 1.78
CA TYR A 63 6.60 4.20 3.14
C TYR A 63 6.70 5.73 3.15
N PHE A 64 7.63 6.30 2.39
CA PHE A 64 7.79 7.75 2.33
C PHE A 64 6.57 8.43 1.70
N ALA A 65 5.97 7.82 0.67
CA ALA A 65 4.75 8.35 0.07
C ALA A 65 3.61 8.37 1.09
N ALA A 66 3.44 7.30 1.86
CA ALA A 66 2.41 7.25 2.90
C ALA A 66 2.68 8.26 4.02
N THR A 67 3.94 8.45 4.38
CA THR A 67 4.33 9.32 5.48
C THR A 67 4.14 10.81 5.13
N ASN A 68 4.64 11.22 3.98
CA ASN A 68 4.76 12.63 3.60
C ASN A 68 3.79 13.08 2.53
N GLY A 69 3.04 12.14 1.94
CA GLY A 69 2.26 12.41 0.75
C GLY A 69 3.14 12.43 -0.49
N PHE A 70 2.50 12.52 -1.65
CA PHE A 70 3.21 12.57 -2.93
C PHE A 70 2.31 13.28 -3.94
N GLY A 71 2.79 14.41 -4.48
CA GLY A 71 1.96 15.20 -5.37
C GLY A 71 0.66 15.62 -4.68
N ARG A 72 -0.47 15.14 -5.20
CA ARG A 72 -1.79 15.44 -4.61
C ARG A 72 -2.20 14.45 -3.52
N MET A 73 -1.42 13.42 -3.28
CA MET A 73 -1.67 12.47 -2.20
C MET A 73 -1.39 13.14 -0.86
N LEU A 74 -2.35 13.01 0.07
CA LEU A 74 -2.21 13.58 1.41
C LEU A 74 -1.29 12.71 2.28
N PRO A 75 -0.57 13.31 3.22
CA PRO A 75 0.26 12.55 4.15
C PRO A 75 -0.57 11.84 5.21
N TYR A 76 -0.12 10.66 5.61
CA TYR A 76 -0.75 9.86 6.67
C TYR A 76 0.09 9.79 7.95
N LYS A 77 1.17 10.56 8.03
CA LYS A 77 2.09 10.55 9.17
C LYS A 77 1.37 10.69 10.52
N SER A 78 0.36 11.54 10.60
CA SER A 78 -0.36 11.79 11.86
C SER A 78 -1.54 10.85 12.09
N ARG A 79 -1.93 10.06 11.09
CA ARG A 79 -3.12 9.20 11.18
C ARG A 79 -2.80 7.72 11.26
N ILE A 80 -1.63 7.31 10.77
CA ILE A 80 -1.21 5.91 10.76
C ILE A 80 0.15 5.83 11.46
N PRO A 81 0.27 5.03 12.52
CA PRO A 81 1.55 4.87 13.22
C PRO A 81 2.68 4.41 12.28
N GLU A 82 3.90 4.73 12.64
CA GLU A 82 5.10 4.47 11.82
C GLU A 82 5.23 2.99 11.43
N ARG A 83 5.08 2.08 12.39
CA ARG A 83 5.16 0.64 12.10
C ARG A 83 4.09 0.21 11.10
N GLU A 84 2.89 0.75 11.21
CA GLU A 84 1.79 0.41 10.32
C GLU A 84 1.98 1.00 8.92
N ARG A 85 2.62 2.16 8.80
CA ARG A 85 2.99 2.69 7.48
C ARG A 85 4.00 1.78 6.77
N TRP A 86 4.99 1.26 7.52
CA TRP A 86 5.92 0.27 6.97
C TRP A 86 5.20 -1.02 6.58
N LEU A 87 4.22 -1.43 7.39
CA LEU A 87 3.44 -2.63 7.11
C LEU A 87 2.64 -2.49 5.82
N ILE A 88 2.04 -1.32 5.59
CA ILE A 88 1.34 -1.04 4.32
C ILE A 88 2.33 -1.13 3.15
N ALA A 89 3.49 -0.52 3.27
CA ALA A 89 4.52 -0.57 2.23
C ALA A 89 4.95 -2.01 1.95
N HIS A 90 5.15 -2.80 2.99
CA HIS A 90 5.50 -4.21 2.87
C HIS A 90 4.39 -5.02 2.18
N TYR A 91 3.13 -4.79 2.55
CA TYR A 91 1.98 -5.42 1.91
C TYR A 91 1.94 -5.10 0.41
N ILE A 92 2.14 -3.84 0.04
CA ILE A 92 2.15 -3.44 -1.38
C ILE A 92 3.21 -4.21 -2.14
N LYS A 93 4.44 -4.21 -1.66
CA LYS A 93 5.55 -4.89 -2.36
C LYS A 93 5.36 -6.40 -2.41
N ARG A 94 4.95 -7.02 -1.32
CA ARG A 94 4.85 -8.47 -1.25
C ARG A 94 3.57 -9.03 -1.82
N CYS A 95 2.45 -8.35 -1.63
CA CYS A 95 1.14 -8.90 -1.97
C CYS A 95 0.52 -8.30 -3.23
N LEU A 96 0.82 -7.05 -3.56
CA LEU A 96 0.30 -6.44 -4.77
C LEU A 96 1.28 -6.49 -5.93
N LEU A 97 2.58 -6.46 -5.66
CA LEU A 97 3.62 -6.35 -6.68
C LEU A 97 4.50 -7.59 -6.81
N SER A 98 4.19 -8.66 -6.11
CA SER A 98 4.91 -9.93 -6.23
C SER A 98 3.95 -11.09 -6.07
N GLU A 99 4.40 -12.29 -6.46
CA GLU A 99 3.63 -13.52 -6.30
C GLU A 99 3.94 -14.22 -4.97
N ALA A 100 4.73 -13.61 -4.10
CA ALA A 100 5.14 -14.18 -2.82
C ALA A 100 4.15 -13.92 -1.67
N CYS A 101 2.97 -13.40 -1.97
CA CYS A 101 1.95 -13.18 -0.95
C CYS A 101 1.40 -14.52 -0.46
N PRO A 102 1.32 -14.76 0.87
CA PRO A 102 0.72 -15.98 1.39
C PRO A 102 -0.73 -16.15 0.93
N GLU A 103 -1.13 -17.37 0.59
CA GLU A 103 -2.48 -17.68 0.09
C GLU A 103 -3.58 -17.18 1.03
N GLU A 104 -3.40 -17.34 2.33
CA GLU A 104 -4.37 -16.89 3.32
C GLU A 104 -4.58 -15.38 3.28
N VAL A 105 -3.53 -14.64 2.96
CA VAL A 105 -3.61 -13.18 2.83
C VAL A 105 -4.30 -12.79 1.53
N VAL A 106 -3.95 -13.49 0.42
CA VAL A 106 -4.55 -13.23 -0.89
C VAL A 106 -6.07 -13.34 -0.82
N HIS A 107 -6.57 -14.40 -0.20
CA HIS A 107 -8.00 -14.71 -0.18
C HIS A 107 -8.76 -14.15 1.02
N ALA A 108 -8.07 -13.54 1.99
CA ALA A 108 -8.71 -13.02 3.19
C ALA A 108 -9.66 -11.87 2.88
N GLU A 109 -10.84 -11.90 3.47
CA GLU A 109 -11.72 -10.75 3.53
C GLU A 109 -11.37 -9.99 4.80
N VAL A 110 -11.03 -8.71 4.67
CA VAL A 110 -10.65 -7.86 5.79
C VAL A 110 -11.44 -6.56 5.74
N HIS A 111 -11.70 -6.01 6.94
CA HIS A 111 -12.50 -4.81 7.08
C HIS A 111 -11.82 -3.76 7.96
#